data_cbaa2a89cf8370ad387cec67c4fc5ab3
#
_entry.id   cbaa2a89cf8370ad387cec67c4fc5ab3
#
_cell.length_a   1.000
_cell.length_b   1.000
_cell.length_c   1.000
_cell.angle_alpha   90.00
_cell.angle_beta   90.00
_cell.angle_gamma   90.00
#
_symmetry.space_group_name_H-M   'P 1'
#
loop_
_entity.id
_entity.type
_entity.pdbx_description
1 polymer ?
#
loop_
_entity_poly.entity_id
_entity_poly.type
_entity_poly.pdbx_seq_one_letter_code
_entity_poly.pdbx_strand_id
1 'polypeptide(L)'
;MFLYTNIHKFPGGEFYMEKLGLNEIRELFLSFYQSKEHYRRQSFPLIPQNDKSLLIINSGMAPLKPYFAGIETPPSKRMTTCQKCIRTGDIENVGYTSRHGTFFEMLGSFSFGDYFKKESLTWGWEFITKVLKMPTDRLWATVYENDDDAYAIWRDVIGMPEERIVRLGKDDNFWEIGTGPCGPCSEIYFDRGEKYGCDNPDCKPGCDCDRYVEFWNHVFTQFSRDDEGNYSDLAHPNIDTGMGIERLACIMQGVESIFDVDTIKYILDAVVAKSGVEYKDG
;
A
#
# COMPACT_ATOMS: atom_id res chain seq x y z
N MET A 1 -31.12 2.75 -17.65
CA MET A 1 -30.43 1.81 -18.53
C MET A 1 -29.08 2.43 -18.92
N PHE A 2 -28.22 2.61 -17.90
CA PHE A 2 -26.84 3.09 -18.02
C PHE A 2 -26.03 2.21 -17.11
N LEU A 3 -25.40 1.16 -17.63
CA LEU A 3 -24.43 0.36 -16.88
C LEU A 3 -23.89 -0.68 -17.88
N TYR A 4 -22.61 -0.59 -18.17
CA TYR A 4 -21.72 -1.64 -18.70
C TYR A 4 -20.60 -1.11 -19.60
N THR A 5 -20.08 0.11 -19.35
CA THR A 5 -18.95 0.62 -20.14
C THR A 5 -17.61 0.67 -19.39
N ASN A 6 -17.57 0.33 -18.08
CA ASN A 6 -16.35 0.44 -17.26
C ASN A 6 -15.85 -0.88 -16.67
N ILE A 7 -16.21 -2.02 -17.28
CA ILE A 7 -15.73 -3.33 -16.81
C ILE A 7 -14.70 -3.85 -17.80
N HIS A 8 -13.51 -4.19 -17.33
CA HIS A 8 -12.48 -4.81 -18.17
C HIS A 8 -12.25 -6.27 -17.76
N LYS A 9 -11.94 -7.10 -18.76
CA LYS A 9 -11.53 -8.48 -18.56
C LYS A 9 -10.03 -8.50 -18.25
N PHE A 10 -9.66 -9.11 -17.13
CA PHE A 10 -8.24 -9.23 -16.78
C PHE A 10 -7.55 -10.22 -17.72
N PRO A 11 -6.31 -9.95 -18.16
CA PRO A 11 -5.54 -10.91 -18.96
C PRO A 11 -5.32 -12.20 -18.16
N GLY A 12 -5.87 -13.33 -18.67
CA GLY A 12 -5.73 -14.66 -18.05
C GLY A 12 -6.85 -15.11 -17.12
N GLY A 13 -7.98 -14.39 -17.02
CA GLY A 13 -9.12 -14.76 -16.16
C GLY A 13 -10.48 -14.48 -16.77
N GLU A 14 -11.52 -15.17 -16.22
CA GLU A 14 -12.94 -14.95 -16.58
C GLU A 14 -13.62 -13.87 -15.71
N PHE A 15 -12.88 -13.07 -14.94
CA PHE A 15 -13.48 -12.07 -14.07
C PHE A 15 -13.32 -10.66 -14.61
N TYR A 16 -14.26 -9.83 -14.20
CA TYR A 16 -14.38 -8.45 -14.61
C TYR A 16 -14.23 -7.56 -13.38
N MET A 17 -13.35 -6.56 -13.46
CA MET A 17 -13.25 -5.51 -12.45
C MET A 17 -13.81 -4.20 -12.99
N GLU A 18 -14.37 -3.40 -12.10
CA GLU A 18 -14.76 -2.03 -12.43
C GLU A 18 -13.48 -1.19 -12.65
N LYS A 19 -13.39 -0.55 -13.81
CA LYS A 19 -12.25 0.32 -14.13
C LYS A 19 -12.44 1.66 -13.42
N LEU A 20 -11.65 1.88 -12.38
CA LEU A 20 -11.65 3.11 -11.59
C LEU A 20 -10.47 4.01 -11.98
N GLY A 21 -10.73 5.30 -12.13
CA GLY A 21 -9.69 6.31 -12.29
C GLY A 21 -8.90 6.51 -10.99
N LEU A 22 -7.62 6.92 -11.09
CA LEU A 22 -6.77 7.14 -9.90
C LEU A 22 -7.40 8.15 -8.92
N ASN A 23 -7.97 9.24 -9.43
CA ASN A 23 -8.64 10.24 -8.59
C ASN A 23 -9.88 9.68 -7.88
N GLU A 24 -10.61 8.79 -8.52
CA GLU A 24 -11.78 8.12 -7.96
C GLU A 24 -11.37 7.16 -6.84
N ILE A 25 -10.34 6.36 -7.05
CA ILE A 25 -9.75 5.48 -6.01
C ILE A 25 -9.34 6.29 -4.78
N ARG A 26 -8.67 7.45 -4.98
CA ARG A 26 -8.28 8.34 -3.88
C ARG A 26 -9.49 8.79 -3.06
N GLU A 27 -10.54 9.22 -3.72
CA GLU A 27 -11.75 9.70 -3.04
C GLU A 27 -12.50 8.58 -2.33
N LEU A 28 -12.63 7.40 -2.94
CA LEU A 28 -13.22 6.22 -2.32
C LEU A 28 -12.49 5.81 -1.04
N PHE A 29 -11.15 5.80 -1.05
CA PHE A 29 -10.35 5.47 0.14
C PHE A 29 -10.56 6.48 1.27
N LEU A 30 -10.39 7.77 0.96
CA LEU A 30 -10.50 8.81 1.97
C LEU A 30 -11.91 8.88 2.56
N SER A 31 -12.96 8.75 1.74
CA SER A 31 -14.35 8.73 2.17
C SER A 31 -14.68 7.49 2.99
N PHE A 32 -14.15 6.31 2.61
CA PHE A 32 -14.32 5.09 3.37
C PHE A 32 -13.77 5.23 4.79
N TYR A 33 -12.54 5.73 4.94
CA TYR A 33 -11.95 5.92 6.27
C TYR A 33 -12.59 7.08 7.05
N GLN A 34 -13.11 8.11 6.38
CA GLN A 34 -13.96 9.11 7.05
C GLN A 34 -15.24 8.47 7.63
N SER A 35 -15.83 7.49 6.96
CA SER A 35 -16.98 6.73 7.49
C SER A 35 -16.65 5.87 8.71
N LYS A 36 -15.33 5.56 8.91
CA LYS A 36 -14.78 4.90 10.10
C LYS A 36 -14.22 5.92 11.13
N GLU A 37 -14.70 7.18 11.07
CA GLU A 37 -14.35 8.27 11.99
C GLU A 37 -12.90 8.77 11.91
N HIS A 38 -12.23 8.55 10.77
CA HIS A 38 -10.88 9.10 10.56
C HIS A 38 -10.95 10.57 10.15
N TYR A 39 -10.11 11.39 10.79
CA TYR A 39 -9.88 12.76 10.36
C TYR A 39 -9.13 12.76 9.04
N ARG A 40 -9.76 13.28 7.98
CA ARG A 40 -9.13 13.43 6.67
C ARG A 40 -8.15 14.60 6.70
N ARG A 41 -6.88 14.32 6.55
CA ARG A 41 -5.80 15.29 6.50
C ARG A 41 -5.31 15.48 5.08
N GLN A 42 -5.03 16.71 4.68
CA GLN A 42 -4.35 17.01 3.42
C GLN A 42 -2.89 16.53 3.47
N SER A 43 -2.32 16.24 2.29
CA SER A 43 -0.89 15.91 2.15
C SER A 43 -0.02 16.98 2.80
N PHE A 44 0.96 16.54 3.56
CA PHE A 44 2.01 17.43 4.04
C PHE A 44 2.91 17.86 2.87
N PRO A 45 3.62 19.00 3.00
CA PRO A 45 4.66 19.38 2.03
C PRO A 45 5.71 18.27 1.89
N LEU A 46 6.27 18.11 0.69
CA LEU A 46 7.34 17.14 0.45
C LEU A 46 8.62 17.44 1.22
N ILE A 47 8.87 18.72 1.48
CA ILE A 47 10.01 19.15 2.31
C ILE A 47 9.60 19.09 3.78
N PRO A 48 10.25 18.23 4.60
CA PRO A 48 9.94 18.11 6.03
C PRO A 48 10.16 19.46 6.75
N GLN A 49 9.22 19.83 7.62
CA GLN A 49 9.31 21.12 8.32
C GLN A 49 10.12 21.04 9.62
N ASN A 50 10.13 19.90 10.30
CA ASN A 50 10.78 19.76 11.61
C ASN A 50 11.57 18.44 11.78
N ASP A 51 11.80 17.71 10.71
CA ASP A 51 12.57 16.46 10.72
C ASP A 51 13.86 16.62 9.93
N LYS A 52 15.01 16.66 10.63
CA LYS A 52 16.34 16.75 10.03
C LYS A 52 16.87 15.40 9.53
N SER A 53 16.19 14.30 9.85
CA SER A 53 16.58 12.95 9.43
C SER A 53 16.16 12.65 7.98
N LEU A 54 15.26 13.45 7.41
CA LEU A 54 14.73 13.28 6.06
C LEU A 54 14.93 14.54 5.24
N LEU A 55 15.44 14.39 4.03
CA LEU A 55 15.51 15.49 3.05
C LEU A 55 14.15 15.70 2.36
N ILE A 56 13.44 14.63 2.08
CA ILE A 56 12.15 14.63 1.37
C ILE A 56 11.25 13.57 2.00
N ILE A 57 9.97 13.86 2.12
CA ILE A 57 8.97 12.90 2.63
C ILE A 57 8.86 11.70 1.67
N ASN A 58 9.05 10.50 2.21
CA ASN A 58 9.12 9.24 1.48
C ASN A 58 8.06 8.21 1.88
N SER A 59 7.19 8.55 2.86
CA SER A 59 6.10 7.70 3.32
C SER A 59 4.96 8.51 3.94
N GLY A 60 3.79 7.89 4.09
CA GLY A 60 2.63 8.50 4.75
C GLY A 60 2.88 8.78 6.24
N MET A 61 3.64 7.90 6.90
CA MET A 61 3.94 8.00 8.33
C MET A 61 5.00 9.04 8.66
N ALA A 62 5.92 9.34 7.73
CA ALA A 62 7.08 10.21 8.01
C ALA A 62 6.70 11.55 8.67
N PRO A 63 5.71 12.31 8.18
CA PRO A 63 5.32 13.57 8.82
C PRO A 63 4.51 13.38 10.12
N LEU A 64 4.12 12.15 10.45
CA LEU A 64 3.30 11.80 11.62
C LEU A 64 4.12 11.17 12.77
N LYS A 65 5.43 10.98 12.58
CA LYS A 65 6.34 10.41 13.60
C LYS A 65 6.14 10.99 15.01
N PRO A 66 5.97 12.32 15.21
CA PRO A 66 5.78 12.86 16.56
C PRO A 66 4.53 12.33 17.26
N TYR A 67 3.47 12.01 16.51
CA TYR A 67 2.23 11.43 17.05
C TYR A 67 2.43 9.97 17.46
N PHE A 68 3.13 9.18 16.62
CA PHE A 68 3.47 7.78 16.93
C PHE A 68 4.38 7.65 18.14
N ALA A 69 5.32 8.57 18.29
CA ALA A 69 6.24 8.63 19.43
C ALA A 69 5.61 9.24 20.70
N GLY A 70 4.37 9.73 20.66
CA GLY A 70 3.72 10.40 21.78
C GLY A 70 4.33 11.76 22.15
N ILE A 71 5.16 12.34 21.27
CA ILE A 71 5.79 13.67 21.49
C ILE A 71 4.76 14.78 21.31
N GLU A 72 3.87 14.61 20.33
CA GLU A 72 2.78 15.54 20.05
C GLU A 72 1.42 14.82 20.12
N THR A 73 0.40 15.58 20.51
CA THR A 73 -0.98 15.08 20.49
C THR A 73 -1.55 15.21 19.08
N PRO A 74 -2.02 14.10 18.47
CA PRO A 74 -2.65 14.18 17.16
C PRO A 74 -3.99 14.92 17.23
N PRO A 75 -4.43 15.59 16.15
CA PRO A 75 -5.72 16.28 16.10
C PRO A 75 -6.92 15.32 16.22
N SER A 76 -6.72 14.05 15.94
CA SER A 76 -7.64 12.94 16.14
C SER A 76 -6.86 11.66 16.35
N LYS A 77 -7.42 10.72 17.14
CA LYS A 77 -6.82 9.38 17.32
C LYS A 77 -6.86 8.53 16.06
N ARG A 78 -7.72 8.88 15.10
CA ARG A 78 -7.80 8.24 13.77
C ARG A 78 -7.55 9.28 12.70
N MET A 79 -6.71 8.97 11.74
CA MET A 79 -6.40 9.87 10.63
C MET A 79 -6.30 9.11 9.31
N THR A 80 -6.69 9.76 8.21
CA THR A 80 -6.47 9.25 6.86
C THR A 80 -5.89 10.33 5.97
N THR A 81 -4.95 9.95 5.11
CA THR A 81 -4.27 10.86 4.19
C THR A 81 -4.06 10.22 2.82
N CYS A 82 -3.86 11.06 1.82
CA CYS A 82 -3.18 10.71 0.57
C CYS A 82 -1.91 11.56 0.52
N GLN A 83 -0.78 10.99 0.96
CA GLN A 83 0.49 11.70 1.11
C GLN A 83 1.32 11.60 -0.17
N LYS A 84 1.75 12.75 -0.70
CA LYS A 84 2.75 12.81 -1.76
C LYS A 84 4.11 12.41 -1.24
N CYS A 85 4.77 11.49 -1.93
CA CYS A 85 6.04 10.91 -1.54
C CYS A 85 7.06 10.93 -2.67
N ILE A 86 8.34 11.01 -2.31
CA ILE A 86 9.45 10.81 -3.25
C ILE A 86 10.42 9.79 -2.64
N ARG A 87 10.74 8.74 -3.41
CA ARG A 87 11.79 7.76 -3.12
C ARG A 87 12.81 7.79 -4.25
N THR A 88 14.06 8.10 -3.91
CA THR A 88 15.17 8.17 -4.88
C THR A 88 15.96 6.86 -4.94
N GLY A 89 15.83 5.99 -3.94
CA GLY A 89 16.48 4.67 -3.92
C GLY A 89 16.03 3.74 -5.05
N ASP A 90 14.83 3.98 -5.58
CA ASP A 90 14.26 3.17 -6.67
C ASP A 90 14.56 3.72 -8.08
N ILE A 91 15.36 4.79 -8.20
CA ILE A 91 15.59 5.47 -9.49
C ILE A 91 16.19 4.56 -10.56
N GLU A 92 17.06 3.63 -10.16
CA GLU A 92 17.66 2.64 -11.04
C GLU A 92 16.63 1.65 -11.63
N ASN A 93 15.48 1.49 -10.98
CA ASN A 93 14.40 0.59 -11.36
C ASN A 93 13.32 1.27 -12.22
N VAL A 94 13.34 2.62 -12.29
CA VAL A 94 12.35 3.39 -13.04
C VAL A 94 12.49 3.14 -14.53
N GLY A 95 11.40 2.70 -15.17
CA GLY A 95 11.37 2.33 -16.57
C GLY A 95 11.80 0.88 -16.86
N TYR A 96 12.42 0.17 -15.91
CA TYR A 96 12.79 -1.25 -16.04
C TYR A 96 11.78 -2.19 -15.41
N THR A 97 11.08 -1.74 -14.39
CA THR A 97 10.02 -2.49 -13.73
C THR A 97 8.67 -1.84 -13.93
N SER A 98 7.61 -2.61 -13.83
CA SER A 98 6.24 -2.13 -14.01
C SER A 98 5.71 -1.29 -12.84
N ARG A 99 6.39 -1.33 -11.67
CA ARG A 99 5.87 -0.87 -10.37
C ARG A 99 6.69 0.21 -9.67
N HIS A 100 7.84 0.62 -10.21
CA HIS A 100 8.70 1.63 -9.59
C HIS A 100 8.59 3.00 -10.25
N GLY A 101 8.34 4.01 -9.43
CA GLY A 101 8.39 5.42 -9.78
C GLY A 101 9.02 6.22 -8.64
N THR A 102 9.66 7.33 -8.93
CA THR A 102 10.29 8.18 -7.89
C THR A 102 9.26 9.00 -7.12
N PHE A 103 8.28 9.58 -7.81
CA PHE A 103 7.15 10.29 -7.21
C PHE A 103 5.93 9.36 -7.21
N PHE A 104 5.23 9.30 -6.08
CA PHE A 104 3.99 8.54 -5.94
C PHE A 104 3.15 9.12 -4.81
N GLU A 105 1.88 8.74 -4.76
CA GLU A 105 0.97 9.07 -3.66
C GLU A 105 0.72 7.82 -2.81
N MET A 106 0.83 7.99 -1.49
CA MET A 106 0.57 6.92 -0.51
C MET A 106 -0.73 7.21 0.22
N LEU A 107 -1.71 6.34 0.02
CA LEU A 107 -2.93 6.30 0.81
C LEU A 107 -2.62 5.69 2.17
N GLY A 108 -3.02 6.36 3.24
CA GLY A 108 -2.74 5.93 4.59
C GLY A 108 -3.95 6.03 5.51
N SER A 109 -4.09 5.04 6.39
CA SER A 109 -4.98 5.07 7.54
C SER A 109 -4.18 4.81 8.81
N PHE A 110 -4.39 5.63 9.83
CA PHE A 110 -3.57 5.68 11.03
C PHE A 110 -4.42 5.60 12.28
N SER A 111 -3.91 4.87 13.27
CA SER A 111 -4.47 4.83 14.63
C SER A 111 -3.39 5.21 15.63
N PHE A 112 -3.67 6.19 16.46
CA PHE A 112 -2.78 6.63 17.54
C PHE A 112 -3.34 6.14 18.88
N GLY A 113 -3.07 4.86 19.21
CA GLY A 113 -3.52 4.23 20.45
C GLY A 113 -5.04 4.10 20.55
N ASP A 114 -5.75 3.85 19.44
CA ASP A 114 -7.21 3.68 19.44
C ASP A 114 -7.59 2.26 18.97
N TYR A 115 -7.56 1.95 17.69
CA TYR A 115 -7.75 0.60 17.18
C TYR A 115 -6.42 -0.07 16.82
N PHE A 116 -6.43 -1.40 16.66
CA PHE A 116 -5.21 -2.13 16.34
C PHE A 116 -5.43 -3.16 15.21
N LYS A 117 -4.67 -4.27 15.20
CA LYS A 117 -4.58 -5.26 14.12
C LYS A 117 -5.93 -5.67 13.54
N LYS A 118 -6.89 -6.03 14.42
CA LYS A 118 -8.17 -6.59 13.98
C LYS A 118 -8.96 -5.60 13.13
N GLU A 119 -9.16 -4.40 13.61
CA GLU A 119 -9.87 -3.35 12.90
C GLU A 119 -9.12 -2.95 11.62
N SER A 120 -7.78 -2.80 11.70
CA SER A 120 -6.94 -2.44 10.55
C SER A 120 -7.12 -3.43 9.40
N LEU A 121 -6.97 -4.73 9.68
CA LEU A 121 -7.07 -5.77 8.66
C LEU A 121 -8.50 -5.97 8.15
N THR A 122 -9.49 -5.95 9.06
CA THR A 122 -10.89 -6.15 8.65
C THR A 122 -11.44 -4.97 7.84
N TRP A 123 -11.10 -3.71 8.21
CA TRP A 123 -11.49 -2.55 7.40
C TRP A 123 -10.74 -2.50 6.08
N GLY A 124 -9.46 -2.86 6.07
CA GLY A 124 -8.71 -3.00 4.83
C GLY A 124 -9.35 -4.00 3.89
N TRP A 125 -9.68 -5.19 4.40
CA TRP A 125 -10.37 -6.23 3.63
C TRP A 125 -11.76 -5.78 3.16
N GLU A 126 -12.51 -5.08 4.02
CA GLU A 126 -13.80 -4.51 3.65
C GLU A 126 -13.66 -3.51 2.48
N PHE A 127 -12.66 -2.63 2.53
CA PHE A 127 -12.42 -1.65 1.48
C PHE A 127 -12.13 -2.33 0.13
N ILE A 128 -11.17 -3.24 0.08
CA ILE A 128 -10.77 -3.86 -1.19
C ILE A 128 -11.83 -4.80 -1.76
N THR A 129 -12.60 -5.49 -0.91
CA THR A 129 -13.57 -6.50 -1.38
C THR A 129 -14.99 -5.96 -1.57
N LYS A 130 -15.43 -4.97 -0.77
CA LYS A 130 -16.79 -4.45 -0.85
C LYS A 130 -16.87 -3.11 -1.57
N VAL A 131 -15.87 -2.22 -1.39
CA VAL A 131 -15.85 -0.91 -2.06
C VAL A 131 -15.24 -1.04 -3.44
N LEU A 132 -14.01 -1.57 -3.54
CA LEU A 132 -13.33 -1.76 -4.82
C LEU A 132 -13.78 -3.01 -5.58
N LYS A 133 -14.44 -3.95 -4.91
CA LYS A 133 -14.94 -5.21 -5.48
C LYS A 133 -13.85 -6.04 -6.15
N MET A 134 -12.65 -6.04 -5.56
CA MET A 134 -11.57 -6.87 -6.06
C MET A 134 -11.89 -8.36 -5.89
N PRO A 135 -11.49 -9.22 -6.85
CA PRO A 135 -11.74 -10.65 -6.79
C PRO A 135 -10.91 -11.29 -5.67
N THR A 136 -11.61 -11.88 -4.69
CA THR A 136 -10.98 -12.43 -3.47
C THR A 136 -10.07 -13.62 -3.75
N ASP A 137 -10.28 -14.34 -4.83
CA ASP A 137 -9.46 -15.47 -5.28
C ASP A 137 -8.08 -15.04 -5.83
N ARG A 138 -7.89 -13.75 -6.10
CA ARG A 138 -6.63 -13.15 -6.52
C ARG A 138 -5.88 -12.44 -5.39
N LEU A 139 -6.48 -12.36 -4.22
CA LEU A 139 -5.90 -11.66 -3.07
C LEU A 139 -5.12 -12.64 -2.17
N TRP A 140 -3.94 -12.24 -1.79
CA TRP A 140 -3.05 -12.93 -0.87
C TRP A 140 -2.64 -12.00 0.26
N ALA A 141 -2.33 -12.56 1.41
CA ALA A 141 -1.79 -11.82 2.54
C ALA A 141 -0.43 -12.39 2.96
N THR A 142 0.46 -11.52 3.40
CA THR A 142 1.66 -11.93 4.13
C THR A 142 1.57 -11.45 5.57
N VAL A 143 2.23 -12.16 6.48
CA VAL A 143 2.36 -11.79 7.89
C VAL A 143 3.78 -12.06 8.36
N TYR A 144 4.23 -11.29 9.33
CA TYR A 144 5.49 -11.60 10.00
C TYR A 144 5.45 -13.00 10.61
N GLU A 145 6.51 -13.77 10.44
CA GLU A 145 6.58 -15.20 10.80
C GLU A 145 6.17 -15.50 12.24
N ASN A 146 6.44 -14.56 13.17
CA ASN A 146 6.14 -14.67 14.59
C ASN A 146 4.86 -13.90 15.01
N ASP A 147 4.06 -13.38 14.06
CA ASP A 147 2.81 -12.68 14.36
C ASP A 147 1.60 -13.61 14.19
N ASP A 148 1.38 -14.47 15.19
CA ASP A 148 0.24 -15.40 15.20
C ASP A 148 -1.11 -14.69 15.30
N ASP A 149 -1.17 -13.51 15.91
CA ASP A 149 -2.40 -12.72 16.00
C ASP A 149 -2.86 -12.25 14.62
N ALA A 150 -1.95 -11.68 13.82
CA ALA A 150 -2.28 -11.25 12.47
C ALA A 150 -2.67 -12.45 11.58
N TYR A 151 -1.96 -13.57 11.71
CA TYR A 151 -2.31 -14.81 11.01
C TYR A 151 -3.71 -15.29 11.37
N ALA A 152 -4.04 -15.34 12.66
CA ALA A 152 -5.36 -15.76 13.14
C ALA A 152 -6.48 -14.80 12.67
N ILE A 153 -6.22 -13.49 12.60
CA ILE A 153 -7.20 -12.54 12.07
C ILE A 153 -7.50 -12.83 10.59
N TRP A 154 -6.46 -13.07 9.76
CA TRP A 154 -6.67 -13.42 8.36
C TRP A 154 -7.46 -14.72 8.18
N ARG A 155 -7.07 -15.78 8.92
CA ARG A 155 -7.69 -17.10 8.82
C ARG A 155 -9.10 -17.15 9.42
N ASP A 156 -9.23 -16.72 10.68
CA ASP A 156 -10.43 -17.01 11.50
C ASP A 156 -11.47 -15.88 11.44
N VAL A 157 -11.05 -14.63 11.25
CA VAL A 157 -11.95 -13.47 11.25
C VAL A 157 -12.32 -13.07 9.82
N ILE A 158 -11.33 -12.98 8.93
CA ILE A 158 -11.53 -12.61 7.52
C ILE A 158 -11.97 -13.84 6.69
N GLY A 159 -11.50 -15.03 7.07
CA GLY A 159 -11.82 -16.27 6.37
C GLY A 159 -10.99 -16.48 5.10
N MET A 160 -9.77 -15.94 5.07
CA MET A 160 -8.84 -16.18 3.96
C MET A 160 -8.34 -17.63 4.03
N PRO A 161 -8.32 -18.38 2.91
CA PRO A 161 -7.73 -19.71 2.87
C PRO A 161 -6.27 -19.71 3.32
N GLU A 162 -5.86 -20.70 4.12
CA GLU A 162 -4.52 -20.74 4.72
C GLU A 162 -3.39 -20.75 3.67
N GLU A 163 -3.62 -21.38 2.53
CA GLU A 163 -2.68 -21.41 1.41
C GLU A 163 -2.39 -20.03 0.78
N ARG A 164 -3.21 -19.02 1.10
CA ARG A 164 -3.02 -17.63 0.65
C ARG A 164 -2.50 -16.72 1.75
N ILE A 165 -2.17 -17.25 2.92
CA ILE A 165 -1.55 -16.51 4.01
C ILE A 165 -0.10 -16.97 4.13
N VAL A 166 0.84 -16.13 3.71
CA VAL A 166 2.26 -16.48 3.67
C VAL A 166 2.97 -15.87 4.87
N ARG A 167 3.75 -16.66 5.59
CA ARG A 167 4.63 -16.17 6.66
C ARG A 167 5.97 -15.80 6.07
N LEU A 168 6.43 -14.58 6.29
CA LEU A 168 7.72 -14.09 5.83
C LEU A 168 8.55 -13.58 7.01
N GLY A 169 9.85 -13.49 6.79
CA GLY A 169 10.82 -13.06 7.78
C GLY A 169 10.81 -11.57 8.06
N LYS A 170 11.81 -11.15 8.84
CA LYS A 170 11.94 -9.75 9.26
C LYS A 170 12.22 -8.80 8.08
N ASP A 171 12.92 -9.28 7.07
CA ASP A 171 13.30 -8.46 5.92
C ASP A 171 12.10 -8.03 5.07
N ASP A 172 11.01 -8.82 5.11
CA ASP A 172 9.78 -8.56 4.34
C ASP A 172 8.65 -7.99 5.21
N ASN A 173 8.38 -8.63 6.37
CA ASN A 173 7.19 -8.33 7.18
C ASN A 173 7.49 -7.71 8.56
N PHE A 174 8.56 -6.92 8.67
CA PHE A 174 8.83 -6.11 9.85
C PHE A 174 9.33 -4.74 9.43
N TRP A 175 8.56 -3.69 9.77
CA TRP A 175 8.90 -2.33 9.41
C TRP A 175 9.69 -1.63 10.51
N GLU A 176 10.89 -1.12 10.16
CA GLU A 176 11.73 -0.27 11.01
C GLU A 176 12.56 0.69 10.17
N ILE A 177 12.71 1.93 10.62
CA ILE A 177 13.63 2.91 10.01
C ILE A 177 14.44 3.57 11.12
N GLY A 178 15.69 3.13 11.26
CA GLY A 178 16.58 3.67 12.29
C GLY A 178 16.04 3.43 13.68
N THR A 179 16.00 4.48 14.52
CA THR A 179 15.44 4.48 15.86
C THR A 179 14.00 4.98 15.88
N GLY A 180 13.22 4.53 16.85
CA GLY A 180 11.85 4.95 17.07
C GLY A 180 10.80 3.86 16.84
N PRO A 181 9.54 4.25 16.64
CA PRO A 181 8.42 3.33 16.49
C PRO A 181 8.60 2.34 15.33
N CYS A 182 8.40 1.05 15.62
CA CYS A 182 8.54 -0.04 14.66
C CYS A 182 7.63 -1.22 15.03
N GLY A 183 7.54 -2.22 14.16
CA GLY A 183 6.78 -3.43 14.46
C GLY A 183 6.56 -4.34 13.26
N PRO A 184 5.95 -5.52 13.51
CA PRO A 184 5.58 -6.43 12.44
C PRO A 184 4.55 -5.81 11.52
N CYS A 185 4.49 -6.31 10.29
CA CYS A 185 3.50 -5.86 9.33
C CYS A 185 2.84 -7.03 8.61
N SER A 186 1.73 -6.71 7.97
CA SER A 186 0.99 -7.60 7.09
C SER A 186 0.73 -6.88 5.78
N GLU A 187 1.04 -7.53 4.69
CA GLU A 187 0.90 -6.94 3.36
C GLU A 187 -0.17 -7.66 2.54
N ILE A 188 -0.81 -6.93 1.65
CA ILE A 188 -1.81 -7.47 0.73
C ILE A 188 -1.25 -7.43 -0.68
N TYR A 189 -1.33 -8.59 -1.34
CA TYR A 189 -0.84 -8.82 -2.70
C TYR A 189 -1.99 -9.14 -3.64
N PHE A 190 -1.80 -8.77 -4.90
CA PHE A 190 -2.68 -9.16 -6.00
C PHE A 190 -1.94 -10.10 -6.95
N ASP A 191 -2.52 -11.30 -7.21
CA ASP A 191 -2.02 -12.24 -8.21
C ASP A 191 -2.44 -11.79 -9.61
N ARG A 192 -1.51 -11.28 -10.40
CA ARG A 192 -1.73 -10.87 -11.79
C ARG A 192 -1.90 -12.05 -12.75
N GLY A 193 -1.59 -13.26 -12.31
CA GLY A 193 -1.67 -14.48 -13.08
C GLY A 193 -0.32 -14.99 -13.58
N GLU A 194 -0.32 -16.25 -14.02
CA GLU A 194 0.88 -17.02 -14.36
C GLU A 194 1.76 -16.36 -15.45
N LYS A 195 1.18 -15.63 -16.38
CA LYS A 195 1.94 -14.96 -17.44
C LYS A 195 2.96 -13.93 -16.92
N TYR A 196 2.79 -13.45 -15.69
CA TYR A 196 3.71 -12.51 -15.01
C TYR A 196 4.65 -13.22 -14.02
N GLY A 197 4.50 -14.54 -13.88
CA GLY A 197 5.29 -15.36 -12.99
C GLY A 197 6.69 -15.67 -13.52
N CYS A 198 7.49 -16.29 -12.67
CA CYS A 198 8.77 -16.89 -12.99
C CYS A 198 8.63 -18.42 -13.10
N ASP A 199 9.69 -19.11 -13.54
CA ASP A 199 9.71 -20.56 -13.67
C ASP A 199 9.83 -21.31 -12.31
N ASN A 200 9.81 -20.59 -11.19
CA ASN A 200 9.85 -21.19 -9.86
C ASN A 200 8.51 -21.85 -9.53
N PRO A 201 8.45 -23.17 -9.28
CA PRO A 201 7.22 -23.86 -8.93
C PRO A 201 6.63 -23.40 -7.59
N ASP A 202 7.46 -22.85 -6.69
CA ASP A 202 7.05 -22.33 -5.38
C ASP A 202 6.77 -20.80 -5.41
N CYS A 203 6.53 -20.25 -6.60
CA CYS A 203 6.23 -18.82 -6.78
C CYS A 203 5.01 -18.40 -5.95
N LYS A 204 5.23 -17.48 -5.01
CA LYS A 204 4.23 -16.95 -4.06
C LYS A 204 4.59 -15.53 -3.66
N PRO A 205 3.76 -14.79 -2.88
CA PRO A 205 4.14 -13.51 -2.29
C PRO A 205 5.50 -13.57 -1.60
N GLY A 206 6.34 -12.54 -1.80
CA GLY A 206 7.77 -12.54 -1.44
C GLY A 206 8.71 -12.94 -2.59
N CYS A 207 8.17 -13.38 -3.74
CA CYS A 207 8.96 -13.57 -4.95
C CYS A 207 9.16 -12.25 -5.70
N ASP A 208 10.37 -12.01 -6.24
CA ASP A 208 10.72 -10.79 -6.98
C ASP A 208 10.07 -10.65 -8.35
N CYS A 209 9.33 -11.67 -8.83
CA CYS A 209 8.65 -11.61 -10.12
C CYS A 209 7.43 -10.67 -10.08
N ASP A 210 6.91 -10.32 -11.26
CA ASP A 210 5.77 -9.39 -11.41
C ASP A 210 4.38 -10.05 -11.22
N ARG A 211 4.31 -11.33 -10.81
CA ARG A 211 3.03 -12.04 -10.60
C ARG A 211 2.30 -11.51 -9.39
N TYR A 212 2.96 -11.49 -8.23
CA TYR A 212 2.38 -11.07 -6.97
C TYR A 212 2.81 -9.63 -6.68
N VAL A 213 1.89 -8.69 -6.86
CA VAL A 213 2.15 -7.27 -6.63
C VAL A 213 1.65 -6.88 -5.26
N GLU A 214 2.58 -6.56 -4.34
CA GLU A 214 2.25 -5.88 -3.09
C GLU A 214 1.71 -4.50 -3.40
N PHE A 215 0.51 -4.20 -2.90
CA PHE A 215 -0.10 -2.89 -3.09
C PHE A 215 -0.48 -2.20 -1.77
N TRP A 216 -0.60 -2.94 -0.66
CA TRP A 216 -0.96 -2.37 0.64
C TRP A 216 -0.21 -3.03 1.78
N ASN A 217 0.43 -2.21 2.64
CA ASN A 217 1.12 -2.64 3.84
C ASN A 217 0.40 -2.11 5.09
N HIS A 218 0.14 -2.98 6.08
CA HIS A 218 -0.42 -2.68 7.39
C HIS A 218 0.64 -2.90 8.45
N VAL A 219 1.20 -1.82 9.01
CA VAL A 219 2.24 -1.87 10.03
C VAL A 219 1.62 -1.77 11.42
N PHE A 220 1.95 -2.73 12.28
CA PHE A 220 1.51 -2.82 13.67
C PHE A 220 2.61 -2.26 14.56
N THR A 221 2.64 -0.94 14.68
CA THR A 221 3.67 -0.22 15.43
C THR A 221 3.46 -0.44 16.93
N GLN A 222 4.14 -1.43 17.47
CA GLN A 222 3.99 -1.85 18.87
C GLN A 222 5.30 -1.77 19.66
N PHE A 223 6.44 -1.57 18.97
CA PHE A 223 7.75 -1.45 19.59
C PHE A 223 8.38 -0.10 19.30
N SER A 224 9.36 0.27 20.12
CA SER A 224 10.32 1.34 19.88
C SER A 224 11.72 0.74 19.89
N ARG A 225 12.52 1.05 18.86
CA ARG A 225 13.92 0.66 18.74
C ARG A 225 14.82 1.81 19.19
N ASP A 226 15.79 1.53 20.06
CA ASP A 226 16.80 2.50 20.51
C ASP A 226 18.04 2.53 19.56
N ASP A 227 19.00 3.43 19.88
CA ASP A 227 20.24 3.57 19.10
C ASP A 227 21.16 2.34 19.21
N GLU A 228 21.04 1.56 20.27
CA GLU A 228 21.77 0.30 20.48
C GLU A 228 21.12 -0.89 19.76
N GLY A 229 19.91 -0.71 19.20
CA GLY A 229 19.17 -1.73 18.47
C GLY A 229 18.25 -2.60 19.34
N ASN A 230 18.02 -2.23 20.61
CA ASN A 230 17.09 -2.94 21.50
C ASN A 230 15.66 -2.48 21.24
N TYR A 231 14.72 -3.40 21.47
CA TYR A 231 13.28 -3.14 21.35
C TYR A 231 12.64 -3.04 22.73
N SER A 232 11.76 -2.06 22.87
CA SER A 232 10.86 -1.93 24.03
C SER A 232 9.43 -1.75 23.55
N ASP A 233 8.46 -2.21 24.33
CA ASP A 233 7.04 -2.04 24.00
C ASP A 233 6.65 -0.56 24.06
N LEU A 234 5.85 -0.12 23.08
CA LEU A 234 5.19 1.18 23.15
C LEU A 234 4.07 1.14 24.21
N ALA A 235 3.89 2.24 24.95
CA ALA A 235 2.81 2.37 25.92
C ALA A 235 1.43 2.17 25.27
N HIS A 236 1.28 2.56 24.03
CA HIS A 236 0.09 2.37 23.21
C HIS A 236 0.51 1.93 21.81
N PRO A 237 0.06 0.74 21.37
CA PRO A 237 0.30 0.31 20.00
C PRO A 237 -0.49 1.18 19.01
N ASN A 238 0.10 1.38 17.84
CA ASN A 238 -0.46 2.23 16.79
C ASN A 238 -0.62 1.43 15.50
N ILE A 239 -1.41 1.98 14.57
CA ILE A 239 -1.53 1.49 13.21
C ILE A 239 -0.98 2.54 12.25
N ASP A 240 -0.10 2.09 11.36
CA ASP A 240 0.33 2.79 10.17
C ASP A 240 -0.03 1.92 8.96
N THR A 241 -0.72 2.46 7.96
CA THR A 241 -0.93 1.75 6.70
C THR A 241 -0.46 2.58 5.54
N GLY A 242 0.14 1.90 4.55
CA GLY A 242 0.62 2.53 3.32
C GLY A 242 0.21 1.75 2.09
N MET A 243 -0.60 2.37 1.22
CA MET A 243 -1.01 1.81 -0.06
C MET A 243 -0.58 2.73 -1.20
N GLY A 244 0.27 2.23 -2.10
CA GLY A 244 0.64 2.96 -3.31
C GLY A 244 -0.54 3.08 -4.26
N ILE A 245 -1.07 4.31 -4.43
CA ILE A 245 -2.29 4.50 -5.24
C ILE A 245 -2.04 4.15 -6.70
N GLU A 246 -0.85 4.41 -7.23
CA GLU A 246 -0.49 4.10 -8.62
C GLU A 246 -0.43 2.59 -8.85
N ARG A 247 0.08 1.79 -7.88
CA ARG A 247 0.05 0.33 -7.93
C ARG A 247 -1.38 -0.21 -7.91
N LEU A 248 -2.22 0.30 -7.01
CA LEU A 248 -3.63 -0.06 -6.96
C LEU A 248 -4.37 0.35 -8.24
N ALA A 249 -4.13 1.57 -8.75
CA ALA A 249 -4.74 2.04 -9.99
C ALA A 249 -4.30 1.18 -11.20
N CYS A 250 -3.03 0.76 -11.24
CA CYS A 250 -2.52 -0.15 -12.27
C CYS A 250 -3.31 -1.47 -12.28
N ILE A 251 -3.56 -2.04 -11.09
CA ILE A 251 -4.39 -3.24 -10.94
C ILE A 251 -5.84 -2.95 -11.36
N MET A 252 -6.47 -1.90 -10.83
CA MET A 252 -7.88 -1.58 -11.09
C MET A 252 -8.16 -1.20 -12.55
N GLN A 253 -7.18 -0.61 -13.24
CA GLN A 253 -7.30 -0.25 -14.66
C GLN A 253 -6.87 -1.38 -15.60
N GLY A 254 -6.27 -2.45 -15.07
CA GLY A 254 -5.80 -3.59 -15.85
C GLY A 254 -4.69 -3.23 -16.83
N VAL A 255 -3.84 -2.27 -16.46
CA VAL A 255 -2.70 -1.82 -17.27
C VAL A 255 -1.40 -2.51 -16.81
N GLU A 256 -0.39 -2.54 -17.67
CA GLU A 256 0.82 -3.32 -17.42
C GLU A 256 1.81 -2.60 -16.50
N SER A 257 1.84 -1.27 -16.55
CA SER A 257 2.77 -0.44 -15.79
C SER A 257 2.06 0.74 -15.13
N ILE A 258 2.62 1.23 -14.01
CA ILE A 258 2.15 2.46 -13.37
C ILE A 258 2.19 3.66 -14.32
N PHE A 259 3.06 3.63 -15.34
CA PHE A 259 3.15 4.67 -16.37
C PHE A 259 1.97 4.65 -17.36
N ASP A 260 1.21 3.57 -17.41
CA ASP A 260 -0.01 3.44 -18.20
C ASP A 260 -1.28 3.84 -17.43
N VAL A 261 -1.15 4.17 -16.13
CA VAL A 261 -2.26 4.68 -15.31
C VAL A 261 -2.75 6.02 -15.84
N ASP A 262 -4.05 6.22 -15.87
CA ASP A 262 -4.74 7.35 -16.51
C ASP A 262 -4.08 8.73 -16.29
N THR A 263 -3.75 9.08 -15.06
CA THR A 263 -3.15 10.38 -14.71
C THR A 263 -1.71 10.52 -15.17
N ILE A 264 -0.93 9.43 -15.13
CA ILE A 264 0.48 9.43 -15.58
C ILE A 264 0.54 9.36 -17.10
N LYS A 265 -0.28 8.52 -17.71
CA LYS A 265 -0.42 8.39 -19.18
C LYS A 265 -0.75 9.73 -19.81
N TYR A 266 -1.61 10.54 -19.18
CA TYR A 266 -1.93 11.89 -19.67
C TYR A 266 -0.68 12.78 -19.79
N ILE A 267 0.26 12.68 -18.83
CA ILE A 267 1.53 13.42 -18.88
C ILE A 267 2.43 12.89 -20.00
N LEU A 268 2.53 11.55 -20.11
CA LEU A 268 3.32 10.91 -21.15
C LEU A 268 2.81 11.24 -22.55
N ASP A 269 1.50 11.25 -22.75
CA ASP A 269 0.90 11.62 -24.04
C ASP A 269 1.25 13.07 -24.45
N ALA A 270 1.31 13.97 -23.47
CA ALA A 270 1.76 15.34 -23.73
C ALA A 270 3.26 15.41 -24.10
N VAL A 271 4.10 14.55 -23.52
CA VAL A 271 5.52 14.42 -23.87
C VAL A 271 5.68 13.86 -25.28
N VAL A 272 4.98 12.77 -25.62
CA VAL A 272 4.95 12.17 -26.95
C VAL A 272 4.55 13.22 -28.00
N ALA A 273 3.46 13.95 -27.76
CA ALA A 273 2.98 14.98 -28.68
C ALA A 273 4.00 16.11 -28.92
N LYS A 274 4.86 16.40 -27.94
CA LYS A 274 5.89 17.45 -28.05
C LYS A 274 7.21 16.95 -28.63
N SER A 275 7.63 15.75 -28.28
CA SER A 275 8.91 15.17 -28.69
C SER A 275 8.86 14.50 -30.05
N GLY A 276 7.68 14.02 -30.46
CA GLY A 276 7.51 13.17 -31.64
C GLY A 276 8.07 11.75 -31.48
N VAL A 277 8.46 11.36 -30.24
CA VAL A 277 8.95 10.01 -29.92
C VAL A 277 7.81 9.21 -29.28
N GLU A 278 7.49 8.05 -29.86
CA GLU A 278 6.46 7.18 -29.31
C GLU A 278 6.89 6.57 -27.97
N TYR A 279 5.93 6.42 -27.08
CA TYR A 279 6.14 5.73 -25.80
C TYR A 279 6.29 4.22 -26.03
N LYS A 280 7.30 3.60 -25.44
CA LYS A 280 7.70 2.18 -25.61
C LYS A 280 8.36 1.82 -26.95
N ASP A 281 8.78 2.81 -27.74
CA ASP A 281 9.70 2.61 -28.87
C ASP A 281 11.16 2.64 -28.36
N GLY A 282 11.64 1.57 -27.71
CA GLY A 282 13.00 1.51 -27.21
C GLY A 282 13.38 0.14 -26.68
#